data_1c44870205ec02b58665be56d916b2b6
#
_entry.id   1c44870205ec02b58665be56d916b2b6
#
_cell.length_a   1.000
_cell.length_b   1.000
_cell.length_c   1.000
_cell.angle_alpha   90.00
_cell.angle_beta   90.00
_cell.angle_gamma   90.00
#
_symmetry.space_group_name_H-M   'P 1'
#
loop_
_entity.id
_entity.type
_entity.pdbx_description
1 polymer ?
#
loop_
_entity_poly.entity_id
_entity_poly.type
_entity_poly.pdbx_seq_one_letter_code
_entity_poly.pdbx_strand_id
1 'polypeptide(L)'
;PRGKHPSIQTRYGSLFDLIEPHPGSVDIDDIALTCAREGRFGNRTKEHYSVAQHQVLAAILVWRRTHKHELALRAGTHDAHEAYIGDIMTPVLWALEWEAGPAVVSAMKTLKARLDKAILQRFNLEPLVAIHPGNEFISDADRQLLMWERTRFMEVPGGLWDIDEEAIYKLTAKDFGLAEDSPLLMALPAHNAHGLYWNMLRRLTRGWGLTGGLAEDADLSALPELNPILAMEMDLAFKIEVAS
;
A
#
# COMPACT_ATOMS: atom_id res chain seq x y z
N PRO A 1 26.61 -2.12 21.12
CA PRO A 1 27.35 -2.87 20.13
C PRO A 1 26.74 -2.58 18.75
N ARG A 2 27.20 -1.55 18.06
CA ARG A 2 26.82 -1.23 16.68
C ARG A 2 27.79 -1.97 15.74
N GLY A 3 27.73 -3.28 15.71
CA GLY A 3 28.68 -4.09 14.93
C GLY A 3 28.08 -4.87 13.76
N LYS A 4 26.75 -4.85 13.60
CA LYS A 4 26.08 -5.45 12.43
C LYS A 4 25.01 -4.49 11.94
N HIS A 5 24.96 -4.24 10.64
CA HIS A 5 23.83 -3.55 10.02
C HIS A 5 22.57 -4.42 10.22
N PRO A 6 21.47 -3.86 10.74
CA PRO A 6 20.22 -4.59 10.90
C PRO A 6 19.61 -4.86 9.53
N SER A 7 19.75 -6.09 9.09
CA SER A 7 19.24 -6.54 7.79
C SER A 7 18.21 -7.65 8.01
N ILE A 8 17.20 -7.66 7.15
CA ILE A 8 16.23 -8.76 7.08
C ILE A 8 16.51 -9.62 5.85
N GLN A 9 16.13 -10.88 5.93
CA GLN A 9 16.16 -11.77 4.77
C GLN A 9 14.86 -11.66 4.00
N THR A 10 14.96 -11.34 2.71
CA THR A 10 13.82 -11.33 1.78
C THR A 10 13.41 -12.76 1.41
N ARG A 11 12.27 -12.90 0.75
CA ARG A 11 11.75 -14.19 0.27
C ARG A 11 12.79 -14.99 -0.54
N TYR A 12 13.58 -14.32 -1.35
CA TYR A 12 14.56 -14.95 -2.25
C TYR A 12 15.94 -15.13 -1.63
N GLY A 13 16.05 -14.93 -0.32
CA GLY A 13 17.29 -15.15 0.42
C GLY A 13 18.27 -13.99 0.40
N SER A 14 17.98 -12.91 -0.28
CA SER A 14 18.78 -11.68 -0.25
C SER A 14 18.66 -10.98 1.10
N LEU A 15 19.70 -10.26 1.51
CA LEU A 15 19.65 -9.40 2.69
C LEU A 15 19.29 -7.98 2.29
N PHE A 16 18.29 -7.43 2.97
CA PHE A 16 17.85 -6.04 2.81
C PHE A 16 18.24 -5.23 4.06
N ASP A 17 19.09 -4.22 3.89
CA ASP A 17 19.57 -3.38 4.98
C ASP A 17 18.52 -2.32 5.34
N LEU A 18 18.14 -2.26 6.62
CA LEU A 18 17.12 -1.31 7.10
C LEU A 18 17.69 0.09 7.39
N ILE A 19 19.01 0.23 7.52
CA ILE A 19 19.68 1.51 7.83
C ILE A 19 20.16 2.20 6.56
N GLU A 20 20.69 1.43 5.61
CA GLU A 20 21.19 1.93 4.32
C GLU A 20 20.54 1.14 3.17
N PRO A 21 19.19 1.24 3.02
CA PRO A 21 18.51 0.49 1.97
C PRO A 21 18.93 0.99 0.59
N HIS A 22 19.36 0.06 -0.27
CA HIS A 22 19.72 0.38 -1.64
C HIS A 22 18.53 0.14 -2.59
N PRO A 23 18.21 1.06 -3.52
CA PRO A 23 17.07 0.88 -4.44
C PRO A 23 17.14 -0.42 -5.26
N GLY A 24 18.36 -0.85 -5.64
CA GLY A 24 18.59 -2.10 -6.37
C GLY A 24 18.32 -3.38 -5.55
N SER A 25 18.22 -3.28 -4.22
CA SER A 25 17.82 -4.40 -3.35
C SER A 25 16.31 -4.43 -3.08
N VAL A 26 15.56 -3.45 -3.56
CA VAL A 26 14.10 -3.45 -3.48
C VAL A 26 13.54 -4.41 -4.51
N ASP A 27 13.02 -5.53 -4.04
CA ASP A 27 12.34 -6.52 -4.87
C ASP A 27 10.82 -6.30 -4.81
N ILE A 28 10.24 -6.06 -5.96
CA ILE A 28 8.82 -5.69 -6.08
C ILE A 28 7.92 -6.88 -5.81
N ASP A 29 8.32 -8.08 -6.20
CA ASP A 29 7.54 -9.29 -5.90
C ASP A 29 7.61 -9.64 -4.42
N ASP A 30 8.77 -9.42 -3.77
CA ASP A 30 8.91 -9.58 -2.32
C ASP A 30 7.98 -8.60 -1.57
N ILE A 31 7.94 -7.33 -1.98
CA ILE A 31 6.98 -6.34 -1.44
C ILE A 31 5.55 -6.80 -1.66
N ALA A 32 5.19 -7.17 -2.89
CA ALA A 32 3.82 -7.52 -3.23
C ALA A 32 3.34 -8.75 -2.43
N LEU A 33 4.18 -9.77 -2.32
CA LEU A 33 3.86 -10.97 -1.55
C LEU A 33 3.78 -10.69 -0.06
N THR A 34 4.75 -9.94 0.48
CA THR A 34 4.82 -9.67 1.92
C THR A 34 3.67 -8.79 2.35
N CYS A 35 3.38 -7.70 1.63
CA CYS A 35 2.20 -6.87 1.88
C CYS A 35 0.88 -7.63 1.74
N ALA A 36 0.81 -8.65 0.85
CA ALA A 36 -0.38 -9.48 0.73
C ALA A 36 -0.59 -10.44 1.91
N ARG A 37 0.48 -10.77 2.62
CA ARG A 37 0.45 -11.62 3.82
C ARG A 37 0.37 -10.82 5.11
N GLU A 38 0.76 -9.56 5.08
CA GLU A 38 0.64 -8.63 6.20
C GLU A 38 -0.80 -8.18 6.36
N GLY A 39 -1.39 -8.47 7.50
CA GLY A 39 -2.80 -8.14 7.77
C GLY A 39 -2.93 -6.81 8.50
N ARG A 40 -3.73 -5.91 7.95
CA ARG A 40 -4.05 -4.62 8.58
C ARG A 40 -4.75 -4.81 9.93
N PHE A 41 -4.75 -3.76 10.73
CA PHE A 41 -5.32 -3.75 12.09
C PHE A 41 -4.72 -4.84 13.02
N GLY A 42 -3.49 -5.24 12.76
CA GLY A 42 -2.82 -6.32 13.49
C GLY A 42 -3.58 -7.65 13.38
N ASN A 43 -4.12 -7.97 12.22
CA ASN A 43 -4.92 -9.18 11.93
C ASN A 43 -6.22 -9.30 12.79
N ARG A 44 -6.84 -8.18 13.18
CA ARG A 44 -8.07 -8.16 13.98
C ARG A 44 -9.33 -7.93 13.16
N THR A 45 -9.24 -8.06 11.84
CA THR A 45 -10.37 -8.07 10.93
C THR A 45 -11.11 -9.41 10.97
N LYS A 46 -12.40 -9.44 10.57
CA LYS A 46 -13.23 -10.67 10.52
C LYS A 46 -12.63 -11.73 9.61
N GLU A 47 -12.05 -11.28 8.51
CA GLU A 47 -11.35 -12.09 7.53
C GLU A 47 -10.00 -11.45 7.25
N HIS A 48 -9.08 -12.17 6.61
CA HIS A 48 -7.77 -11.61 6.27
C HIS A 48 -7.94 -10.43 5.31
N TYR A 49 -7.58 -9.24 5.77
CA TYR A 49 -7.54 -8.02 4.96
C TYR A 49 -6.12 -7.46 4.98
N SER A 50 -5.48 -7.43 3.81
CA SER A 50 -4.05 -7.19 3.71
C SER A 50 -3.68 -5.74 3.41
N VAL A 51 -2.43 -5.39 3.76
CA VAL A 51 -1.77 -4.14 3.34
C VAL A 51 -1.78 -4.00 1.81
N ALA A 52 -1.53 -5.08 1.06
CA ALA A 52 -1.57 -5.06 -0.40
C ALA A 52 -2.94 -4.64 -0.95
N GLN A 53 -4.03 -5.20 -0.41
CA GLN A 53 -5.38 -4.84 -0.84
C GLN A 53 -5.71 -3.38 -0.50
N HIS A 54 -5.34 -2.91 0.67
CA HIS A 54 -5.46 -1.50 1.06
C HIS A 54 -4.77 -0.58 0.05
N GLN A 55 -3.53 -0.87 -0.30
CA GLN A 55 -2.77 -0.08 -1.25
C GLN A 55 -3.39 -0.06 -2.65
N VAL A 56 -3.99 -1.18 -3.09
CA VAL A 56 -4.74 -1.22 -4.36
C VAL A 56 -5.95 -0.29 -4.30
N LEU A 57 -6.73 -0.32 -3.23
CA LEU A 57 -7.88 0.55 -3.07
C LEU A 57 -7.48 2.03 -2.96
N ALA A 58 -6.37 2.34 -2.29
CA ALA A 58 -5.80 3.69 -2.25
C ALA A 58 -5.41 4.18 -3.66
N ALA A 59 -4.74 3.33 -4.44
CA ALA A 59 -4.38 3.64 -5.82
C ALA A 59 -5.61 3.91 -6.70
N ILE A 60 -6.65 3.09 -6.59
CA ILE A 60 -7.91 3.28 -7.31
C ILE A 60 -8.55 4.63 -6.96
N LEU A 61 -8.69 4.94 -5.67
CA LEU A 61 -9.27 6.21 -5.23
C LEU A 61 -8.51 7.42 -5.77
N VAL A 62 -7.18 7.40 -5.68
CA VAL A 62 -6.35 8.50 -6.18
C VAL A 62 -6.41 8.58 -7.70
N TRP A 63 -6.42 7.44 -8.40
CA TRP A 63 -6.63 7.40 -9.84
C TRP A 63 -7.97 8.01 -10.24
N ARG A 64 -9.06 7.60 -9.63
CA ARG A 64 -10.42 8.08 -9.92
C ARG A 64 -10.57 9.59 -9.74
N ARG A 65 -9.83 10.16 -8.79
CA ARG A 65 -9.86 11.59 -8.48
C ARG A 65 -8.94 12.45 -9.36
N THR A 66 -7.82 11.87 -9.81
CA THR A 66 -6.75 12.66 -10.42
C THR A 66 -6.44 12.30 -11.86
N HIS A 67 -6.75 11.08 -12.28
CA HIS A 67 -6.35 10.45 -13.54
C HIS A 67 -4.83 10.52 -13.82
N LYS A 68 -4.02 10.59 -12.74
CA LYS A 68 -2.55 10.66 -12.80
C LYS A 68 -1.94 9.35 -12.35
N HIS A 69 -1.27 8.65 -13.28
CA HIS A 69 -0.62 7.36 -13.01
C HIS A 69 0.39 7.44 -11.87
N GLU A 70 1.19 8.52 -11.85
CA GLU A 70 2.22 8.74 -10.83
C GLU A 70 1.64 8.90 -9.42
N LEU A 71 0.52 9.62 -9.28
CA LEU A 71 -0.12 9.79 -7.98
C LEU A 71 -0.80 8.50 -7.52
N ALA A 72 -1.44 7.79 -8.44
CA ALA A 72 -2.04 6.48 -8.16
C ALA A 72 -0.96 5.46 -7.76
N LEU A 73 0.20 5.43 -8.46
CA LEU A 73 1.31 4.56 -8.10
C LEU A 73 1.89 4.90 -6.73
N ARG A 74 2.05 6.19 -6.41
CA ARG A 74 2.47 6.62 -5.07
C ARG A 74 1.47 6.22 -3.99
N ALA A 75 0.16 6.36 -4.25
CA ALA A 75 -0.86 5.86 -3.34
C ALA A 75 -0.81 4.34 -3.19
N GLY A 76 -0.57 3.63 -4.28
CA GLY A 76 -0.40 2.17 -4.28
C GLY A 76 0.92 1.69 -3.65
N THR A 77 1.82 2.57 -3.25
CA THR A 77 3.12 2.22 -2.64
C THR A 77 3.39 2.95 -1.33
N HIS A 78 2.40 3.69 -0.79
CA HIS A 78 2.63 4.55 0.37
C HIS A 78 2.97 3.78 1.65
N ASP A 79 2.44 2.55 1.79
CA ASP A 79 2.72 1.62 2.89
C ASP A 79 3.63 0.44 2.46
N ALA A 80 4.30 0.53 1.30
CA ALA A 80 5.16 -0.56 0.82
C ALA A 80 6.36 -0.84 1.75
N HIS A 81 6.75 0.12 2.59
CA HIS A 81 7.75 -0.08 3.65
C HIS A 81 7.31 -1.13 4.70
N GLU A 82 6.02 -1.39 4.84
CA GLU A 82 5.48 -2.39 5.76
C GLU A 82 5.85 -3.82 5.35
N ALA A 83 6.22 -4.05 4.09
CA ALA A 83 6.83 -5.30 3.67
C ALA A 83 8.13 -5.63 4.45
N TYR A 84 8.82 -4.62 4.97
CA TYR A 84 10.09 -4.78 5.67
C TYR A 84 10.00 -4.65 7.18
N ILE A 85 9.00 -3.92 7.71
CA ILE A 85 8.89 -3.63 9.14
C ILE A 85 7.53 -4.01 9.75
N GLY A 86 6.60 -4.50 8.94
CA GLY A 86 5.22 -4.84 9.35
C GLY A 86 4.30 -3.62 9.49
N ASP A 87 3.00 -3.87 9.53
CA ASP A 87 1.97 -2.87 9.87
C ASP A 87 1.97 -2.62 11.39
N ILE A 88 2.70 -1.58 11.81
CA ILE A 88 2.75 -1.17 13.22
C ILE A 88 1.60 -0.20 13.49
N MET A 89 0.58 -0.71 14.15
CA MET A 89 -0.61 0.06 14.52
C MET A 89 -0.26 1.30 15.36
N THR A 90 -0.89 2.43 15.06
CA THR A 90 -0.72 3.69 15.79
C THR A 90 -0.82 3.56 17.33
N PRO A 91 -1.77 2.81 17.91
CA PRO A 91 -1.82 2.60 19.36
C PRO A 91 -0.59 1.91 19.95
N VAL A 92 0.10 1.05 19.18
CA VAL A 92 1.36 0.44 19.60
C VAL A 92 2.47 1.49 19.66
N LEU A 93 2.54 2.39 18.67
CA LEU A 93 3.49 3.51 18.69
C LEU A 93 3.24 4.46 19.86
N TRP A 94 1.98 4.75 20.19
CA TRP A 94 1.64 5.56 21.37
C TRP A 94 2.05 4.90 22.68
N ALA A 95 1.83 3.58 22.79
CA ALA A 95 2.28 2.83 23.97
C ALA A 95 3.82 2.86 24.11
N LEU A 96 4.54 2.69 23.01
CA LEU A 96 6.01 2.81 23.01
C LEU A 96 6.49 4.23 23.33
N GLU A 97 5.78 5.26 22.84
CA GLU A 97 6.06 6.66 23.18
C GLU A 97 5.84 6.93 24.68
N TRP A 98 4.77 6.38 25.25
CA TRP A 98 4.50 6.46 26.69
C TRP A 98 5.63 5.85 27.51
N GLU A 99 6.14 4.66 27.13
CA GLU A 99 7.17 3.94 27.88
C GLU A 99 8.58 4.52 27.68
N ALA A 100 8.94 4.92 26.45
CA ALA A 100 10.31 5.26 26.07
C ALA A 100 10.48 6.72 25.60
N GLY A 101 9.42 7.52 25.60
CA GLY A 101 9.41 8.91 25.18
C GLY A 101 9.38 9.12 23.66
N PRO A 102 9.26 10.40 23.22
CA PRO A 102 8.98 10.77 21.82
C PRO A 102 10.08 10.39 20.83
N ALA A 103 11.27 10.03 21.30
CA ALA A 103 12.38 9.58 20.45
C ALA A 103 12.03 8.31 19.67
N VAL A 104 11.16 7.44 20.18
CA VAL A 104 10.72 6.21 19.52
C VAL A 104 9.94 6.54 18.25
N VAL A 105 8.96 7.46 18.34
CA VAL A 105 8.14 7.88 17.20
C VAL A 105 9.01 8.56 16.14
N SER A 106 9.95 9.39 16.56
CA SER A 106 10.90 10.04 15.65
C SER A 106 11.81 9.03 14.95
N ALA A 107 12.30 8.02 15.67
CA ALA A 107 13.11 6.94 15.09
C ALA A 107 12.32 6.12 14.06
N MET A 108 11.06 5.80 14.37
CA MET A 108 10.18 5.08 13.46
C MET A 108 9.91 5.88 12.18
N LYS A 109 9.58 7.17 12.30
CA LYS A 109 9.41 8.07 11.15
C LYS A 109 10.66 8.13 10.28
N THR A 110 11.84 8.19 10.89
CA THR A 110 13.12 8.20 10.19
C THR A 110 13.36 6.88 9.44
N LEU A 111 13.05 5.76 10.09
CA LEU A 111 13.17 4.44 9.46
C LEU A 111 12.24 4.31 8.25
N LYS A 112 10.94 4.60 8.43
CA LYS A 112 9.97 4.59 7.33
C LYS A 112 10.42 5.47 6.16
N ALA A 113 10.84 6.71 6.43
CA ALA A 113 11.29 7.63 5.39
C ALA A 113 12.51 7.12 4.58
N ARG A 114 13.42 6.36 5.19
CA ARG A 114 14.54 5.74 4.47
C ARG A 114 14.08 4.63 3.55
N LEU A 115 13.19 3.77 4.03
CA LEU A 115 12.62 2.67 3.25
C LEU A 115 11.81 3.24 2.09
N ASP A 116 10.93 4.19 2.34
CA ASP A 116 10.14 4.88 1.32
C ASP A 116 11.02 5.50 0.24
N LYS A 117 12.13 6.14 0.65
CA LYS A 117 13.07 6.72 -0.32
C LYS A 117 13.62 5.67 -1.26
N ALA A 118 14.10 4.54 -0.76
CA ALA A 118 14.63 3.47 -1.59
C ALA A 118 13.55 2.86 -2.51
N ILE A 119 12.33 2.68 -2.00
CA ILE A 119 11.18 2.19 -2.76
C ILE A 119 10.82 3.19 -3.87
N LEU A 120 10.68 4.47 -3.55
CA LEU A 120 10.36 5.52 -4.53
C LEU A 120 11.44 5.63 -5.61
N GLN A 121 12.71 5.49 -5.25
CA GLN A 121 13.82 5.44 -6.21
C GLN A 121 13.71 4.22 -7.13
N ARG A 122 13.37 3.06 -6.59
CA ARG A 122 13.15 1.84 -7.39
C ARG A 122 12.03 2.00 -8.41
N PHE A 123 10.97 2.74 -8.07
CA PHE A 123 9.86 3.07 -8.96
C PHE A 123 10.08 4.35 -9.78
N ASN A 124 11.25 4.99 -9.68
CA ASN A 124 11.55 6.26 -10.33
C ASN A 124 10.54 7.39 -10.03
N LEU A 125 10.00 7.40 -8.81
CA LEU A 125 9.01 8.37 -8.34
C LEU A 125 9.62 9.53 -7.53
N GLU A 126 10.92 9.47 -7.19
CA GLU A 126 11.59 10.45 -6.34
C GLU A 126 11.50 11.90 -6.89
N PRO A 127 11.65 12.16 -8.20
CA PRO A 127 11.55 13.52 -8.73
C PRO A 127 10.18 14.15 -8.52
N LEU A 128 9.13 13.34 -8.43
CA LEU A 128 7.74 13.78 -8.27
C LEU A 128 7.41 14.19 -6.83
N VAL A 129 8.11 13.64 -5.85
CA VAL A 129 7.92 13.97 -4.43
C VAL A 129 8.27 15.43 -4.16
N ALA A 130 9.27 15.98 -4.89
CA ALA A 130 9.72 17.36 -4.75
C ALA A 130 8.82 18.38 -5.49
N ILE A 131 8.11 17.95 -6.54
CA ILE A 131 7.40 18.86 -7.46
C ILE A 131 5.90 18.93 -7.19
N HIS A 132 5.31 17.83 -6.70
CA HIS A 132 3.87 17.79 -6.39
C HIS A 132 3.64 17.55 -4.90
N PRO A 133 3.01 18.48 -4.19
CA PRO A 133 2.51 18.27 -2.84
C PRO A 133 1.33 17.28 -2.79
N GLY A 134 1.22 16.41 -3.78
CA GLY A 134 0.18 15.38 -3.91
C GLY A 134 0.03 14.41 -2.73
N ASN A 135 0.76 14.67 -1.65
CA ASN A 135 0.56 14.01 -0.36
C ASN A 135 -0.87 14.20 0.17
N GLU A 136 -1.53 15.32 -0.14
CA GLU A 136 -2.90 15.58 0.30
C GLU A 136 -3.88 14.54 -0.25
N PHE A 137 -3.81 14.22 -1.55
CA PHE A 137 -4.68 13.20 -2.15
C PHE A 137 -4.44 11.82 -1.56
N ILE A 138 -3.18 11.48 -1.25
CA ILE A 138 -2.80 10.18 -0.69
C ILE A 138 -3.25 10.09 0.76
N SER A 139 -2.92 11.09 1.59
CA SER A 139 -3.30 11.10 3.00
C SER A 139 -4.81 11.17 3.21
N ASP A 140 -5.53 11.86 2.33
CA ASP A 140 -7.00 11.88 2.33
C ASP A 140 -7.58 10.51 1.96
N ALA A 141 -7.05 9.88 0.91
CA ALA A 141 -7.49 8.55 0.49
C ALA A 141 -7.23 7.51 1.59
N ASP A 142 -6.04 7.51 2.19
CA ASP A 142 -5.68 6.61 3.28
C ASP A 142 -6.60 6.79 4.49
N ARG A 143 -6.80 8.03 4.96
CA ARG A 143 -7.69 8.31 6.10
C ARG A 143 -9.15 7.91 5.84
N GLN A 144 -9.65 8.15 4.64
CA GLN A 144 -11.00 7.76 4.27
C GLN A 144 -11.14 6.23 4.15
N LEU A 145 -10.11 5.57 3.60
CA LEU A 145 -10.04 4.12 3.56
C LEU A 145 -10.01 3.52 4.96
N LEU A 146 -9.19 4.04 5.87
CA LEU A 146 -9.11 3.57 7.25
C LEU A 146 -10.51 3.49 7.89
N MET A 147 -11.35 4.51 7.69
CA MET A 147 -12.70 4.55 8.24
C MET A 147 -13.65 3.58 7.52
N TRP A 148 -13.54 3.50 6.20
CA TRP A 148 -14.34 2.57 5.40
C TRP A 148 -13.98 1.12 5.74
N GLU A 149 -12.71 0.78 5.83
CA GLU A 149 -12.19 -0.54 6.19
C GLU A 149 -12.63 -0.96 7.59
N ARG A 150 -12.53 -0.04 8.56
CA ARG A 150 -12.99 -0.27 9.93
C ARG A 150 -14.45 -0.68 9.97
N THR A 151 -15.33 0.03 9.27
CA THR A 151 -16.77 -0.28 9.28
C THR A 151 -17.11 -1.57 8.55
N ARG A 152 -16.29 -1.96 7.56
CA ARG A 152 -16.55 -3.11 6.70
C ARG A 152 -15.95 -4.39 7.24
N PHE A 153 -14.71 -4.33 7.73
CA PHE A 153 -13.92 -5.53 8.06
C PHE A 153 -13.76 -5.80 9.55
N MET A 154 -13.97 -4.81 10.41
CA MET A 154 -13.90 -5.02 11.84
C MET A 154 -15.29 -5.26 12.46
N GLU A 155 -15.33 -5.84 13.68
CA GLU A 155 -16.54 -5.84 14.47
C GLU A 155 -16.94 -4.41 14.86
N VAL A 156 -18.24 -4.20 15.13
CA VAL A 156 -18.73 -2.90 15.58
C VAL A 156 -17.95 -2.49 16.83
N PRO A 157 -17.29 -1.35 16.81
CA PRO A 157 -16.39 -0.97 17.88
C PRO A 157 -17.16 -0.70 19.17
N GLY A 158 -16.66 -1.24 20.27
CA GLY A 158 -17.14 -0.93 21.62
C GLY A 158 -16.72 0.46 22.11
N GLY A 159 -16.02 1.24 21.32
CA GLY A 159 -15.55 2.59 21.67
C GLY A 159 -15.26 3.46 20.45
N LEU A 160 -15.19 4.76 20.68
CA LEU A 160 -14.80 5.73 19.66
C LEU A 160 -13.28 5.64 19.43
N TRP A 161 -12.86 5.69 18.19
CA TRP A 161 -11.48 6.01 17.87
C TRP A 161 -11.29 7.51 18.04
N ASP A 162 -10.10 7.95 18.43
CA ASP A 162 -9.76 9.36 18.54
C ASP A 162 -9.51 9.97 17.14
N ILE A 163 -10.58 9.94 16.34
CA ILE A 163 -10.63 10.46 14.98
C ILE A 163 -11.95 11.19 14.84
N ASP A 164 -11.94 12.38 14.29
CA ASP A 164 -13.15 13.12 13.92
C ASP A 164 -13.83 12.44 12.73
N GLU A 165 -14.67 11.45 13.03
CA GLU A 165 -15.38 10.64 12.04
C GLU A 165 -16.40 11.47 11.23
N GLU A 166 -16.91 12.58 11.78
CA GLU A 166 -17.89 13.43 11.10
C GLU A 166 -17.25 14.26 9.99
N ALA A 167 -15.98 14.62 10.15
CA ALA A 167 -15.21 15.38 9.17
C ALA A 167 -14.68 14.52 8.01
N ILE A 168 -14.78 13.18 8.09
CA ILE A 168 -14.26 12.27 7.07
C ILE A 168 -15.35 11.88 6.08
N TYR A 169 -15.08 12.11 4.78
CA TYR A 169 -15.98 11.68 3.72
C TYR A 169 -16.18 10.15 3.73
N LYS A 170 -17.45 9.73 3.70
CA LYS A 170 -17.82 8.31 3.73
C LYS A 170 -17.76 7.72 2.33
N LEU A 171 -16.77 6.86 2.09
CA LEU A 171 -16.60 6.16 0.83
C LEU A 171 -17.75 5.18 0.54
N THR A 172 -18.10 5.11 -0.73
CA THR A 172 -19.03 4.14 -1.32
C THR A 172 -18.36 3.40 -2.48
N ALA A 173 -18.95 2.33 -2.97
CA ALA A 173 -18.42 1.60 -4.12
C ALA A 173 -18.25 2.47 -5.37
N LYS A 174 -19.08 3.51 -5.53
CA LYS A 174 -18.98 4.47 -6.65
C LYS A 174 -17.67 5.24 -6.66
N ASP A 175 -17.10 5.54 -5.48
CA ASP A 175 -15.81 6.24 -5.38
C ASP A 175 -14.67 5.40 -5.97
N PHE A 176 -14.83 4.07 -5.98
CA PHE A 176 -13.91 3.13 -6.62
C PHE A 176 -14.28 2.84 -8.09
N GLY A 177 -15.42 3.32 -8.57
CA GLY A 177 -15.96 2.97 -9.88
C GLY A 177 -16.45 1.53 -9.98
N LEU A 178 -16.91 0.96 -8.86
CA LEU A 178 -17.28 -0.44 -8.69
C LEU A 178 -18.73 -0.60 -8.23
N ALA A 179 -19.27 -1.81 -8.36
CA ALA A 179 -20.55 -2.19 -7.76
C ALA A 179 -20.37 -2.51 -6.27
N GLU A 180 -21.45 -2.42 -5.47
CA GLU A 180 -21.40 -2.65 -4.02
C GLU A 180 -20.99 -4.09 -3.64
N ASP A 181 -21.27 -5.04 -4.52
CA ASP A 181 -20.93 -6.46 -4.40
C ASP A 181 -19.63 -6.85 -5.11
N SER A 182 -18.87 -5.87 -5.57
CA SER A 182 -17.58 -6.11 -6.23
C SER A 182 -16.64 -6.92 -5.33
N PRO A 183 -16.03 -8.01 -5.83
CA PRO A 183 -15.04 -8.79 -5.10
C PRO A 183 -13.83 -7.96 -4.62
N LEU A 184 -13.47 -6.88 -5.32
CA LEU A 184 -12.39 -5.99 -4.89
C LEU A 184 -12.68 -5.27 -3.57
N LEU A 185 -13.96 -5.10 -3.24
CA LEU A 185 -14.42 -4.46 -1.99
C LEU A 185 -14.65 -5.46 -0.85
N MET A 186 -14.41 -6.76 -1.08
CA MET A 186 -14.44 -7.81 -0.07
C MET A 186 -13.04 -8.15 0.39
N ALA A 187 -12.89 -8.73 1.58
CA ALA A 187 -11.61 -9.24 2.05
C ALA A 187 -11.10 -10.36 1.13
N LEU A 188 -9.86 -10.25 0.67
CA LEU A 188 -9.27 -11.19 -0.27
C LEU A 188 -8.26 -12.11 0.41
N PRO A 189 -8.24 -13.40 0.05
CA PRO A 189 -7.15 -14.27 0.42
C PRO A 189 -5.80 -13.73 -0.06
N ALA A 190 -4.71 -13.98 0.70
CA ALA A 190 -3.40 -13.41 0.44
C ALA A 190 -2.88 -13.66 -0.99
N HIS A 191 -3.16 -14.83 -1.59
CA HIS A 191 -2.73 -15.12 -2.95
C HIS A 191 -3.45 -14.24 -4.00
N ASN A 192 -4.74 -13.94 -3.78
CA ASN A 192 -5.48 -13.02 -4.64
C ASN A 192 -5.01 -11.57 -4.46
N ALA A 193 -4.78 -11.14 -3.22
CA ALA A 193 -4.24 -9.82 -2.91
C ALA A 193 -2.84 -9.63 -3.52
N HIS A 194 -1.98 -10.65 -3.50
CA HIS A 194 -0.67 -10.64 -4.15
C HIS A 194 -0.80 -10.40 -5.66
N GLY A 195 -1.58 -11.23 -6.36
CA GLY A 195 -1.79 -11.08 -7.80
C GLY A 195 -2.41 -9.74 -8.18
N LEU A 196 -3.38 -9.28 -7.38
CA LEU A 196 -4.04 -7.99 -7.56
C LEU A 196 -3.06 -6.82 -7.44
N TYR A 197 -2.28 -6.79 -6.36
CA TYR A 197 -1.31 -5.74 -6.09
C TYR A 197 -0.20 -5.68 -7.15
N TRP A 198 0.35 -6.83 -7.52
CA TRP A 198 1.33 -6.94 -8.59
C TRP A 198 0.81 -6.39 -9.94
N ASN A 199 -0.43 -6.77 -10.30
CA ASN A 199 -1.05 -6.28 -11.53
C ASN A 199 -1.31 -4.76 -11.49
N MET A 200 -1.72 -4.21 -10.35
CA MET A 200 -1.86 -2.77 -10.16
C MET A 200 -0.53 -2.04 -10.37
N LEU A 201 0.55 -2.49 -9.73
CA LEU A 201 1.88 -1.90 -9.89
C LEU A 201 2.33 -1.93 -11.34
N ARG A 202 2.19 -3.07 -12.02
CA ARG A 202 2.54 -3.24 -13.44
C ARG A 202 1.72 -2.32 -14.35
N ARG A 203 0.42 -2.17 -14.07
CA ARG A 203 -0.46 -1.30 -14.86
C ARG A 203 -0.06 0.16 -14.74
N LEU A 204 0.15 0.64 -13.53
CA LEU A 204 0.46 2.03 -13.27
C LEU A 204 1.87 2.41 -13.75
N THR A 205 2.85 1.53 -13.62
CA THR A 205 4.20 1.77 -14.14
C THR A 205 4.24 1.82 -15.66
N ARG A 206 3.49 0.97 -16.37
CA ARG A 206 3.37 1.05 -17.83
C ARG A 206 2.70 2.34 -18.29
N GLY A 207 1.63 2.76 -17.61
CA GLY A 207 0.95 4.01 -17.88
C GLY A 207 1.82 5.26 -17.65
N TRP A 208 2.80 5.14 -16.76
CA TRP A 208 3.79 6.17 -16.48
C TRP A 208 4.96 6.22 -17.49
N GLY A 209 5.00 5.28 -18.45
CA GLY A 209 6.10 5.20 -19.42
C GLY A 209 7.41 4.65 -18.85
N LEU A 210 7.36 4.06 -17.67
CA LEU A 210 8.49 3.37 -17.04
C LEU A 210 8.68 2.02 -17.73
N THR A 211 9.44 2.00 -18.82
CA THR A 211 9.71 0.78 -19.60
C THR A 211 10.87 -0.06 -19.03
N GLY A 212 11.66 0.50 -18.13
CA GLY A 212 12.80 -0.19 -17.53
C GLY A 212 12.57 -0.48 -16.06
N GLY A 213 12.53 -1.72 -15.65
CA GLY A 213 12.59 -2.10 -14.24
C GLY A 213 11.52 -3.04 -13.70
N LEU A 214 10.30 -3.03 -14.22
CA LEU A 214 9.28 -4.02 -13.86
C LEU A 214 9.04 -5.08 -14.95
N ALA A 215 9.37 -4.77 -16.20
CA ALA A 215 9.06 -5.63 -17.33
C ALA A 215 10.25 -6.48 -17.80
N GLU A 216 11.47 -6.07 -17.55
CA GLU A 216 12.67 -6.75 -18.06
C GLU A 216 13.29 -7.73 -17.05
N ASP A 217 13.12 -7.49 -15.75
CA ASP A 217 13.75 -8.31 -14.70
C ASP A 217 12.79 -9.32 -14.03
N ALA A 218 11.48 -9.22 -14.29
CA ALA A 218 10.52 -10.14 -13.68
C ALA A 218 10.37 -11.39 -14.55
N ASP A 219 10.69 -12.54 -14.00
CA ASP A 219 10.24 -13.82 -14.55
C ASP A 219 8.71 -13.88 -14.50
N LEU A 220 8.09 -13.48 -15.60
CA LEU A 220 6.63 -13.41 -15.72
C LEU A 220 5.96 -14.78 -15.59
N SER A 221 6.73 -15.89 -15.72
CA SER A 221 6.22 -17.26 -15.58
C SER A 221 5.91 -17.64 -14.11
N ALA A 222 6.50 -16.92 -13.17
CA ALA A 222 6.31 -17.13 -11.72
C ALA A 222 5.25 -16.22 -11.09
N LEU A 223 4.63 -15.32 -11.88
CA LEU A 223 3.61 -14.41 -11.34
C LEU A 223 2.35 -15.18 -10.95
N PRO A 224 1.72 -14.81 -9.84
CA PRO A 224 0.45 -15.38 -9.49
C PRO A 224 -0.58 -15.04 -10.58
N GLU A 225 -1.27 -16.06 -11.08
CA GLU A 225 -2.41 -15.82 -11.97
C GLU A 225 -3.45 -14.99 -11.23
N LEU A 226 -3.74 -13.80 -11.77
CA LEU A 226 -4.82 -13.00 -11.25
C LEU A 226 -6.15 -13.66 -11.63
N ASN A 227 -7.00 -13.86 -10.62
CA ASN A 227 -8.37 -14.31 -10.85
C ASN A 227 -9.04 -13.44 -11.93
N PRO A 228 -9.61 -14.02 -13.01
CA PRO A 228 -10.20 -13.27 -14.13
C PRO A 228 -11.25 -12.24 -13.70
N ILE A 229 -12.03 -12.53 -12.67
CA ILE A 229 -13.04 -11.59 -12.14
C ILE A 229 -12.35 -10.38 -11.53
N LEU A 230 -11.31 -10.59 -10.71
CA LEU A 230 -10.55 -9.50 -10.11
C LEU A 230 -9.82 -8.65 -11.16
N ALA A 231 -9.35 -9.28 -12.26
CA ALA A 231 -8.76 -8.57 -13.38
C ALA A 231 -9.76 -7.65 -14.07
N MET A 232 -10.97 -8.16 -14.32
CA MET A 232 -12.06 -7.38 -14.92
C MET A 232 -12.49 -6.22 -14.01
N GLU A 233 -12.68 -6.46 -12.72
CA GLU A 233 -13.03 -5.42 -11.73
C GLU A 233 -11.95 -4.33 -11.66
N MET A 234 -10.68 -4.72 -11.70
CA MET A 234 -9.58 -3.75 -11.73
C MET A 234 -9.58 -2.92 -13.03
N ASP A 235 -9.92 -3.55 -14.17
CA ASP A 235 -10.08 -2.83 -15.44
C ASP A 235 -11.20 -1.81 -15.37
N LEU A 236 -12.33 -2.12 -14.74
CA LEU A 236 -13.43 -1.19 -14.50
C LEU A 236 -12.99 -0.04 -13.57
N ALA A 237 -12.34 -0.35 -12.46
CA ALA A 237 -11.91 0.65 -11.49
C ALA A 237 -10.93 1.68 -12.08
N PHE A 238 -10.04 1.24 -12.98
CA PHE A 238 -9.07 2.12 -13.65
C PHE A 238 -9.56 2.69 -14.98
N LYS A 239 -10.81 2.45 -15.36
CA LYS A 239 -11.39 3.01 -16.58
C LYS A 239 -11.63 4.52 -16.41
N ILE A 240 -11.25 5.28 -17.44
CA ILE A 240 -11.62 6.69 -17.54
C ILE A 240 -13.04 6.74 -18.11
N GLU A 241 -13.97 7.32 -17.36
CA GLU A 241 -15.26 7.68 -17.92
C GLU A 241 -15.05 8.91 -18.81
N VAL A 242 -15.10 8.71 -20.12
CA VAL A 242 -15.16 9.83 -21.05
C VAL A 242 -16.54 10.44 -20.86
N ALA A 243 -16.59 11.67 -20.29
CA ALA A 243 -17.84 12.42 -20.20
C ALA A 243 -18.42 12.57 -21.60
N SER A 244 -19.58 11.97 -21.83
CA SER A 244 -20.39 12.11 -23.05
C SER A 244 -21.06 13.47 -23.12
#